data_7e0719644c0b6c20bde08c5dca769e93
#
_entry.id   7e0719644c0b6c20bde08c5dca769e93
#
_cell.length_a   1.000
_cell.length_b   1.000
_cell.length_c   1.000
_cell.angle_alpha   90.00
_cell.angle_beta   90.00
_cell.angle_gamma   90.00
#
_symmetry.space_group_name_H-M   'P 1'
#
loop_
_entity.id
_entity.type
_entity.pdbx_description
1 polymer ?
#
loop_
_entity_poly.entity_id
_entity_poly.type
_entity_poly.pdbx_seq_one_letter_code
_entity_poly.pdbx_strand_id
1 'polypeptide(L)'
;MLEKPLFGWTKVSVSGIQIGVASYIEDVPLICLDTFISYFSNQIGSFIIEFDGEGTEFGLVEFCDSLCVLQTESDGIAIREIDASASAAAMLLQLGNELVRDIEKNLDDWVEWNDFESDPEHRKHMLTEKYKMLKEIIREKEKERKR
;
A
#
# COMPACT_ATOMS: atom_id res chain seq x y z
N MET A 1 -0.06 -0.42 7.69
CA MET A 1 0.62 0.03 6.46
C MET A 1 0.62 1.54 6.31
N LEU A 2 -0.53 2.19 6.32
CA LEU A 2 -0.66 3.64 6.20
C LEU A 2 -1.14 4.24 7.51
N GLU A 3 -0.40 5.19 8.06
CA GLU A 3 -0.81 5.93 9.25
C GLU A 3 -1.91 6.93 8.89
N LYS A 4 -2.75 7.31 9.87
CA LYS A 4 -3.75 8.36 9.69
C LYS A 4 -3.10 9.59 9.05
N PRO A 5 -3.61 10.09 7.92
CA PRO A 5 -3.01 11.23 7.26
C PRO A 5 -3.10 12.50 8.12
N LEU A 6 -2.04 13.31 8.07
CA LEU A 6 -1.95 14.55 8.79
C LEU A 6 -1.32 15.61 7.89
N PHE A 7 -2.06 16.68 7.60
CA PHE A 7 -1.58 17.80 6.76
C PHE A 7 -1.02 17.37 5.39
N GLY A 8 -1.64 16.37 4.77
CA GLY A 8 -1.19 15.87 3.46
C GLY A 8 0.00 14.91 3.50
N TRP A 9 0.31 14.35 4.67
CA TRP A 9 1.38 13.38 4.84
C TRP A 9 0.89 12.12 5.52
N THR A 10 1.41 10.96 5.09
CA THR A 10 1.20 9.68 5.77
C THR A 10 2.51 8.93 5.93
N LYS A 11 2.73 8.37 7.10
CA LYS A 11 3.84 7.43 7.31
C LYS A 11 3.47 6.08 6.73
N VAL A 12 4.40 5.50 5.99
CA VAL A 12 4.26 4.16 5.40
C VAL A 12 5.14 3.20 6.19
N SER A 13 4.52 2.12 6.68
CA SER A 13 5.21 1.11 7.48
C SER A 13 4.94 -0.28 6.95
N VAL A 14 5.93 -1.15 7.06
CA VAL A 14 5.85 -2.56 6.70
C VAL A 14 6.42 -3.38 7.85
N SER A 15 5.65 -4.34 8.35
CA SER A 15 6.04 -5.17 9.50
C SER A 15 6.51 -4.34 10.70
N GLY A 16 5.81 -3.24 10.98
CA GLY A 16 6.12 -2.33 12.09
C GLY A 16 7.31 -1.40 11.87
N ILE A 17 7.95 -1.45 10.70
CA ILE A 17 9.10 -0.61 10.35
C ILE A 17 8.65 0.49 9.40
N GLN A 18 8.87 1.75 9.77
CA GLN A 18 8.60 2.87 8.89
C GLN A 18 9.61 2.88 7.74
N ILE A 19 9.11 2.88 6.51
CA ILE A 19 9.94 2.89 5.30
C ILE A 19 10.02 4.28 4.64
N GLY A 20 9.11 5.17 4.96
CA GLY A 20 9.11 6.53 4.45
C GLY A 20 7.85 7.30 4.82
N VAL A 21 7.77 8.52 4.33
CA VAL A 21 6.61 9.41 4.48
C VAL A 21 6.16 9.84 3.09
N ALA A 22 4.92 9.53 2.75
CA ALA A 22 4.34 9.85 1.45
C ALA A 22 3.51 11.14 1.53
N SER A 23 3.56 11.92 0.45
CA SER A 23 2.88 13.20 0.33
C SER A 23 1.57 13.08 -0.47
N TYR A 24 0.70 14.07 -0.32
CA TYR A 24 -0.59 14.16 -1.02
C TYR A 24 -0.48 14.41 -2.54
N ILE A 25 0.73 14.60 -3.06
CA ILE A 25 0.98 14.76 -4.49
C ILE A 25 0.42 13.58 -5.29
N GLU A 26 0.45 12.38 -4.71
CA GLU A 26 -0.15 11.19 -5.28
C GLU A 26 -1.36 10.72 -4.47
N ASP A 27 -2.27 10.01 -5.11
CA ASP A 27 -3.40 9.39 -4.44
C ASP A 27 -2.98 8.06 -3.79
N VAL A 28 -2.25 8.17 -2.69
CA VAL A 28 -1.62 7.04 -2.01
C VAL A 28 -2.60 5.91 -1.66
N PRO A 29 -3.76 6.19 -1.03
CA PRO A 29 -4.68 5.09 -0.70
C PRO A 29 -5.21 4.37 -1.93
N LEU A 30 -5.51 5.11 -2.99
CA LEU A 30 -6.01 4.53 -4.24
C LEU A 30 -4.94 3.70 -4.94
N ILE A 31 -3.73 4.23 -5.07
CA ILE A 31 -2.59 3.51 -5.66
C ILE A 31 -2.33 2.21 -4.91
N CYS A 32 -2.32 2.24 -3.58
CA CYS A 32 -2.12 1.04 -2.77
C CYS A 32 -3.23 0.02 -2.99
N LEU A 33 -4.50 0.43 -2.91
CA LEU A 33 -5.63 -0.48 -3.13
C LEU A 33 -5.59 -1.12 -4.51
N ASP A 34 -5.38 -0.32 -5.55
CA ASP A 34 -5.35 -0.81 -6.93
C ASP A 34 -4.20 -1.79 -7.16
N THR A 35 -3.03 -1.53 -6.60
CA THR A 35 -1.87 -2.42 -6.73
C THR A 35 -2.11 -3.76 -6.04
N PHE A 36 -2.61 -3.77 -4.81
CA PHE A 36 -2.94 -5.02 -4.11
C PHE A 36 -4.04 -5.81 -4.82
N ILE A 37 -5.10 -5.14 -5.28
CA ILE A 37 -6.17 -5.80 -6.03
C ILE A 37 -5.61 -6.44 -7.31
N SER A 38 -4.82 -5.71 -8.08
CA SER A 38 -4.24 -6.20 -9.33
C SER A 38 -3.27 -7.36 -9.10
N TYR A 39 -2.47 -7.29 -8.06
CA TYR A 39 -1.52 -8.35 -7.71
C TYR A 39 -2.25 -9.64 -7.30
N PHE A 40 -3.17 -9.58 -6.35
CA PHE A 40 -3.88 -10.77 -5.89
C PHE A 40 -4.87 -11.32 -6.92
N SER A 41 -5.30 -10.52 -7.88
CA SER A 41 -6.14 -10.95 -9.01
C SER A 41 -5.33 -11.44 -10.21
N ASN A 42 -4.01 -11.57 -10.07
CA ASN A 42 -3.08 -11.99 -11.12
C ASN A 42 -3.11 -11.11 -12.39
N GLN A 43 -3.45 -9.84 -12.25
CA GLN A 43 -3.41 -8.86 -13.33
C GLN A 43 -2.01 -8.30 -13.57
N ILE A 44 -1.15 -8.36 -12.56
CA ILE A 44 0.26 -8.01 -12.62
C ILE A 44 1.10 -9.16 -12.10
N GLY A 45 2.26 -9.39 -12.70
CA GLY A 45 3.13 -10.52 -12.35
C GLY A 45 4.08 -10.25 -11.18
N SER A 46 4.25 -8.99 -10.80
CA SER A 46 5.12 -8.58 -9.70
C SER A 46 4.51 -7.42 -8.96
N PHE A 47 4.71 -7.38 -7.64
CA PHE A 47 4.22 -6.31 -6.80
C PHE A 47 5.23 -5.16 -6.78
N ILE A 48 4.77 -3.95 -7.09
CA ILE A 48 5.57 -2.73 -6.98
C ILE A 48 4.66 -1.54 -6.63
N ILE A 49 5.05 -0.78 -5.61
CA ILE A 49 4.45 0.52 -5.29
C ILE A 49 5.59 1.53 -5.10
N GLU A 50 5.47 2.67 -5.74
CA GLU A 50 6.35 3.81 -5.55
C GLU A 50 5.63 4.93 -4.82
N PHE A 51 6.34 5.62 -3.93
CA PHE A 51 5.82 6.72 -3.12
C PHE A 51 6.67 7.97 -3.34
N ASP A 52 6.00 9.11 -3.43
CA ASP A 52 6.63 10.42 -3.52
C ASP A 52 6.62 11.10 -2.14
N GLY A 53 7.78 11.43 -1.64
CA GLY A 53 8.00 12.14 -0.37
C GLY A 53 8.48 13.58 -0.56
N GLU A 54 8.20 14.20 -1.73
CA GLU A 54 8.58 15.59 -2.03
C GLU A 54 10.08 15.85 -1.87
N GLY A 55 10.86 15.18 -2.70
CA GLY A 55 12.32 15.25 -2.69
C GLY A 55 13.00 13.96 -2.26
N THR A 56 12.25 13.01 -1.73
CA THR A 56 12.69 11.63 -1.51
C THR A 56 11.69 10.69 -2.17
N GLU A 57 12.19 9.69 -2.87
CA GLU A 57 11.38 8.64 -3.45
C GLU A 57 11.71 7.34 -2.76
N PHE A 58 10.70 6.55 -2.48
CA PHE A 58 10.85 5.22 -1.90
C PHE A 58 9.80 4.29 -2.45
N GLY A 59 9.97 3.02 -2.28
CA GLY A 59 9.03 2.05 -2.82
C GLY A 59 9.12 0.70 -2.13
N LEU A 60 8.17 -0.14 -2.50
CA LEU A 60 8.06 -1.50 -2.04
C LEU A 60 7.98 -2.41 -3.25
N VAL A 61 8.86 -3.40 -3.36
CA VAL A 61 8.92 -4.29 -4.52
C VAL A 61 9.09 -5.74 -4.09
N GLU A 62 8.39 -6.64 -4.78
CA GLU A 62 8.64 -8.07 -4.72
C GLU A 62 9.73 -8.44 -5.72
N PHE A 63 10.75 -9.13 -5.24
CA PHE A 63 11.84 -9.63 -6.06
C PHE A 63 12.28 -11.00 -5.56
N CYS A 64 12.21 -12.02 -6.42
CA CYS A 64 12.60 -13.40 -6.09
C CYS A 64 11.98 -13.92 -4.78
N ASP A 65 10.66 -13.74 -4.62
CA ASP A 65 9.90 -14.10 -3.42
C ASP A 65 10.33 -13.35 -2.14
N SER A 66 11.11 -12.28 -2.27
CA SER A 66 11.46 -11.38 -1.19
C SER A 66 10.76 -10.05 -1.34
N LEU A 67 10.34 -9.46 -0.24
CA LEU A 67 9.79 -8.11 -0.22
C LEU A 67 10.89 -7.13 0.18
N CYS A 68 11.15 -6.17 -0.70
CA CYS A 68 12.25 -5.23 -0.57
C CYS A 68 11.76 -3.79 -0.53
N VAL A 69 12.43 -2.96 0.27
CA VAL A 69 12.28 -1.51 0.25
C VAL A 69 13.32 -0.91 -0.70
N LEU A 70 12.85 -0.06 -1.60
CA LEU A 70 13.69 0.78 -2.45
C LEU A 70 13.71 2.19 -1.85
N GLN A 71 14.86 2.82 -1.83
CA GLN A 71 15.00 4.19 -1.34
C GLN A 71 16.01 4.94 -2.18
N THR A 72 15.64 6.13 -2.67
CA THR A 72 16.60 7.01 -3.35
C THR A 72 17.57 7.60 -2.35
N GLU A 73 18.83 7.57 -2.73
CA GLU A 73 19.95 8.18 -1.99
C GLU A 73 20.71 9.12 -2.93
N SER A 74 21.62 9.93 -2.38
CA SER A 74 22.44 10.87 -3.16
C SER A 74 23.28 10.20 -4.26
N ASP A 75 23.67 8.94 -4.06
CA ASP A 75 24.55 8.19 -4.97
C ASP A 75 23.83 7.05 -5.72
N GLY A 76 22.49 7.01 -5.69
CA GLY A 76 21.73 5.98 -6.38
C GLY A 76 20.51 5.47 -5.61
N ILE A 77 20.26 4.17 -5.70
CA ILE A 77 19.13 3.51 -5.04
C ILE A 77 19.65 2.47 -4.06
N ALA A 78 19.24 2.57 -2.81
CA ALA A 78 19.43 1.52 -1.82
C ALA A 78 18.27 0.51 -1.89
N ILE A 79 18.60 -0.78 -1.81
CA ILE A 79 17.64 -1.88 -1.77
C ILE A 79 17.86 -2.62 -0.45
N ARG A 80 16.76 -2.81 0.30
CA ARG A 80 16.81 -3.53 1.57
C ARG A 80 15.69 -4.56 1.64
N GLU A 81 16.05 -5.81 1.91
CA GLU A 81 15.08 -6.87 2.19
C GLU A 81 14.45 -6.65 3.57
N ILE A 82 13.13 -6.84 3.68
CA ILE A 82 12.40 -6.58 4.93
C ILE A 82 12.59 -7.73 5.91
N ASP A 83 12.36 -8.96 5.47
CA ASP A 83 12.53 -10.17 6.27
C ASP A 83 12.93 -11.34 5.37
N ALA A 84 14.17 -11.76 5.46
CA ALA A 84 14.71 -12.86 4.67
C ALA A 84 14.10 -14.22 4.99
N SER A 85 13.45 -14.36 6.15
CA SER A 85 12.82 -15.63 6.59
C SER A 85 11.37 -15.79 6.15
N ALA A 86 10.73 -14.70 5.70
CA ALA A 86 9.33 -14.69 5.31
C ALA A 86 9.17 -14.63 3.79
N SER A 87 8.19 -15.37 3.26
CA SER A 87 7.84 -15.24 1.84
C SER A 87 7.17 -13.90 1.56
N ALA A 88 7.44 -13.33 0.39
CA ALA A 88 6.79 -12.09 -0.05
C ALA A 88 5.27 -12.25 -0.08
N ALA A 89 4.76 -13.40 -0.55
CA ALA A 89 3.33 -13.67 -0.60
C ALA A 89 2.66 -13.61 0.78
N ALA A 90 3.30 -14.16 1.81
CA ALA A 90 2.78 -14.13 3.18
C ALA A 90 2.78 -12.70 3.73
N MET A 91 3.86 -11.97 3.50
CA MET A 91 3.99 -10.57 3.96
C MET A 91 2.99 -9.66 3.26
N LEU A 92 2.76 -9.86 1.96
CA LEU A 92 1.81 -9.06 1.19
C LEU A 92 0.35 -9.31 1.62
N LEU A 93 -0.01 -10.54 1.99
CA LEU A 93 -1.34 -10.81 2.55
C LEU A 93 -1.54 -10.07 3.88
N GLN A 94 -0.55 -10.11 4.75
CA GLN A 94 -0.59 -9.38 6.02
C GLN A 94 -0.68 -7.87 5.78
N LEU A 95 0.15 -7.35 4.88
CA LEU A 95 0.20 -5.92 4.56
C LEU A 95 -1.11 -5.44 3.91
N GLY A 96 -1.71 -6.26 3.05
CA GLY A 96 -3.02 -5.99 2.47
C GLY A 96 -4.14 -5.90 3.52
N ASN A 97 -4.13 -6.78 4.52
CA ASN A 97 -5.06 -6.71 5.65
C ASN A 97 -4.85 -5.42 6.47
N GLU A 98 -3.62 -5.03 6.71
CA GLU A 98 -3.30 -3.77 7.38
C GLU A 98 -3.81 -2.56 6.58
N LEU A 99 -3.61 -2.56 5.27
CA LEU A 99 -4.09 -1.50 4.39
C LEU A 99 -5.61 -1.35 4.45
N VAL A 100 -6.35 -2.46 4.36
CA VAL A 100 -7.82 -2.45 4.47
C VAL A 100 -8.25 -1.83 5.80
N ARG A 101 -7.64 -2.27 6.90
CA ARG A 101 -7.93 -1.74 8.24
C ARG A 101 -7.64 -0.24 8.33
N ASP A 102 -6.50 0.20 7.84
CA ASP A 102 -6.05 1.58 7.94
C ASP A 102 -6.92 2.53 7.11
N ILE A 103 -7.37 2.10 5.93
CA ILE A 103 -8.27 2.90 5.09
C ILE A 103 -9.68 2.93 5.68
N GLU A 104 -10.21 1.80 6.13
CA GLU A 104 -11.54 1.72 6.75
C GLU A 104 -11.61 2.58 8.02
N LYS A 105 -10.62 2.47 8.87
CA LYS A 105 -10.54 3.18 10.14
C LYS A 105 -10.49 4.70 9.97
N ASN A 106 -9.80 5.21 8.98
CA ASN A 106 -9.58 6.62 8.73
C ASN A 106 -10.23 7.09 7.43
N LEU A 107 -11.35 6.50 7.04
CA LEU A 107 -11.95 6.73 5.73
C LEU A 107 -12.23 8.20 5.43
N ASP A 108 -12.77 8.94 6.38
CA ASP A 108 -13.09 10.36 6.17
C ASP A 108 -11.81 11.19 5.94
N ASP A 109 -10.72 10.87 6.62
CA ASP A 109 -9.42 11.51 6.40
C ASP A 109 -8.87 11.19 5.01
N TRP A 110 -9.05 9.96 4.53
CA TRP A 110 -8.61 9.56 3.20
C TRP A 110 -9.47 10.16 2.08
N VAL A 111 -10.72 10.42 2.34
CA VAL A 111 -11.59 11.16 1.41
C VAL A 111 -11.08 12.57 1.20
N GLU A 112 -10.59 13.21 2.27
CA GLU A 112 -10.03 14.57 2.25
C GLU A 112 -8.55 14.64 1.88
N TRP A 113 -7.91 13.49 1.61
CA TRP A 113 -6.46 13.38 1.38
C TRP A 113 -5.92 14.31 0.30
N ASN A 114 -6.65 14.46 -0.79
CA ASN A 114 -6.27 15.33 -1.88
C ASN A 114 -7.49 15.95 -2.54
N ASP A 115 -7.26 17.01 -3.31
CA ASP A 115 -8.29 17.75 -4.04
C ASP A 115 -8.48 17.26 -5.49
N PHE A 116 -7.95 16.09 -5.86
CA PHE A 116 -8.05 15.56 -7.22
C PHE A 116 -9.47 15.13 -7.59
N GLU A 117 -10.25 14.73 -6.61
CA GLU A 117 -11.66 14.41 -6.79
C GLU A 117 -12.50 15.50 -6.17
N SER A 118 -13.30 16.18 -6.99
CA SER A 118 -14.15 17.29 -6.55
C SER A 118 -15.43 16.85 -5.80
N ASP A 119 -15.79 15.56 -5.90
CA ASP A 119 -16.96 15.00 -5.23
C ASP A 119 -16.54 14.04 -4.09
N PRO A 120 -16.61 14.50 -2.82
CA PRO A 120 -16.25 13.67 -1.67
C PRO A 120 -17.09 12.40 -1.54
N GLU A 121 -18.37 12.45 -1.86
CA GLU A 121 -19.27 11.29 -1.78
C GLU A 121 -18.89 10.22 -2.80
N HIS A 122 -18.56 10.62 -4.03
CA HIS A 122 -18.07 9.71 -5.04
C HIS A 122 -16.75 9.05 -4.64
N ARG A 123 -15.82 9.85 -4.12
CA ARG A 123 -14.52 9.35 -3.63
C ARG A 123 -14.70 8.38 -2.47
N LYS A 124 -15.55 8.70 -1.50
CA LYS A 124 -15.85 7.83 -0.37
C LYS A 124 -16.40 6.49 -0.84
N HIS A 125 -17.35 6.52 -1.78
CA HIS A 125 -17.92 5.32 -2.38
C HIS A 125 -16.86 4.47 -3.08
N MET A 126 -16.02 5.10 -3.90
CA MET A 126 -14.95 4.42 -4.63
C MET A 126 -13.93 3.75 -3.70
N LEU A 127 -13.45 4.45 -2.69
CA LEU A 127 -12.50 3.88 -1.71
C LEU A 127 -13.14 2.73 -0.94
N THR A 128 -14.41 2.88 -0.54
CA THR A 128 -15.17 1.87 0.19
C THR A 128 -15.32 0.59 -0.63
N GLU A 129 -15.72 0.70 -1.89
CA GLU A 129 -15.84 -0.46 -2.77
C GLU A 129 -14.51 -1.17 -2.95
N LYS A 130 -13.41 -0.41 -3.14
CA LYS A 130 -12.08 -0.99 -3.35
C LYS A 130 -11.54 -1.69 -2.12
N TYR A 131 -11.64 -1.12 -0.93
CA TYR A 131 -11.14 -1.83 0.25
C TYR A 131 -11.99 -3.06 0.60
N LYS A 132 -13.30 -3.03 0.34
CA LYS A 132 -14.17 -4.20 0.51
C LYS A 132 -13.82 -5.30 -0.50
N MET A 133 -13.56 -4.94 -1.75
CA MET A 133 -13.09 -5.87 -2.79
C MET A 133 -11.77 -6.51 -2.37
N LEU A 134 -10.81 -5.74 -1.93
CA LEU A 134 -9.51 -6.26 -1.48
C LEU A 134 -9.68 -7.20 -0.29
N LYS A 135 -10.52 -6.85 0.67
CA LYS A 135 -10.83 -7.69 1.83
C LYS A 135 -11.34 -9.08 1.42
N GLU A 136 -12.25 -9.13 0.45
CA GLU A 136 -12.78 -10.41 -0.05
C GLU A 136 -11.69 -11.22 -0.79
N ILE A 137 -10.91 -10.58 -1.64
CA ILE A 137 -9.81 -11.23 -2.35
C ILE A 137 -8.81 -11.84 -1.37
N ILE A 138 -8.40 -11.10 -0.35
CA ILE A 138 -7.48 -11.59 0.68
C ILE A 138 -8.07 -12.79 1.41
N ARG A 139 -9.35 -12.72 1.78
CA ARG A 139 -10.04 -13.81 2.46
C ARG A 139 -10.02 -15.11 1.63
N GLU A 140 -10.24 -15.02 0.33
CA GLU A 140 -10.18 -16.18 -0.55
C GLU A 140 -8.74 -16.71 -0.67
N LYS A 141 -7.75 -15.85 -0.80
CA LYS A 141 -6.33 -16.26 -0.83
C LYS A 141 -5.88 -16.94 0.45
N GLU A 142 -6.34 -16.48 1.60
CA GLU A 142 -6.05 -17.11 2.89
C GLU A 142 -6.67 -18.50 2.99
N LYS A 143 -7.87 -18.71 2.45
CA LYS A 143 -8.49 -20.03 2.39
C LYS A 143 -7.70 -20.98 1.48
N GLU A 144 -7.26 -20.52 0.32
CA GLU A 144 -6.44 -21.30 -0.60
C GLU A 144 -5.14 -21.79 0.06
N ARG A 145 -4.51 -20.94 0.86
CA ARG A 145 -3.26 -21.28 1.56
C ARG A 145 -3.46 -22.29 2.68
N LYS A 146 -4.63 -22.37 3.28
CA LYS A 146 -4.96 -23.34 4.36
C LYS A 146 -5.33 -24.74 3.83
N ARG A 147 -5.56 -24.86 2.56
CA ARG A 147 -5.80 -26.15 1.88
C ARG A 147 -4.48 -26.81 1.48
#